data_b9ef3456b944263cf829ac1eeab2905a
#
_entry.id   b9ef3456b944263cf829ac1eeab2905a
#
_cell.length_a   1.000
_cell.length_b   1.000
_cell.length_c   1.000
_cell.angle_alpha   90.00
_cell.angle_beta   90.00
_cell.angle_gamma   90.00
#
_symmetry.space_group_name_H-M   'P 1'
#
loop_
_entity.id
_entity.type
_entity.pdbx_description
1 polymer ?
#
loop_
_entity_poly.entity_id
_entity_poly.type
_entity_poly.pdbx_seq_one_letter_code
_entity_poly.pdbx_strand_id
1 'polypeptide(L)'
;MANFLFVLQSSDNEKATRCFQFAKIAHSKNHTVNIFLIDSGVDWAIKGRDGSIKTTTGDCVSDYLPYLVENEIPTGVCTPCAKNRNLDEANFHNNMVLDGGPHLIDMAAEAKIFNF
;
A
#
# COMPACT_ATOMS: atom_id res chain seq x y z
N MET A 1 3.94 5.70 20.67
CA MET A 1 3.84 4.90 19.41
C MET A 1 2.38 4.58 19.15
N ALA A 2 1.95 4.73 17.92
CA ALA A 2 0.59 4.41 17.49
C ALA A 2 0.61 3.34 16.40
N ASN A 3 -0.56 2.76 16.13
CA ASN A 3 -0.78 1.86 14.99
C ASN A 3 -1.47 2.67 13.90
N PHE A 4 -0.91 2.66 12.69
CA PHE A 4 -1.49 3.30 11.52
C PHE A 4 -1.86 2.26 10.47
N LEU A 5 -3.00 2.47 9.84
CA LEU A 5 -3.44 1.69 8.69
C LEU A 5 -3.68 2.65 7.54
N PHE A 6 -2.96 2.43 6.44
CA PHE A 6 -3.07 3.23 5.22
C PHE A 6 -3.79 2.39 4.16
N VAL A 7 -4.95 2.85 3.71
CA VAL A 7 -5.77 2.15 2.73
C VAL A 7 -5.68 2.88 1.40
N LEU A 8 -5.23 2.19 0.35
CA LEU A 8 -5.15 2.74 -1.00
C LEU A 8 -6.23 2.11 -1.85
N GLN A 9 -7.16 2.94 -2.33
CA GLN A 9 -8.36 2.53 -3.05
C GLN A 9 -8.27 2.73 -4.56
N SER A 10 -7.15 3.22 -5.05
CA SER A 10 -7.01 3.57 -6.46
C SER A 10 -5.60 3.33 -6.95
N SER A 11 -5.46 3.04 -8.25
CA SER A 11 -4.16 2.96 -8.92
C SER A 11 -3.63 4.35 -9.32
N ASP A 12 -4.39 5.41 -9.08
CA ASP A 12 -3.98 6.77 -9.42
C ASP A 12 -2.61 7.10 -8.85
N ASN A 13 -1.74 7.68 -9.68
CA ASN A 13 -0.35 7.93 -9.30
C ASN A 13 -0.24 8.90 -8.13
N GLU A 14 -1.05 9.95 -8.09
CA GLU A 14 -0.98 10.92 -7.01
C GLU A 14 -1.44 10.34 -5.69
N LYS A 15 -2.57 9.61 -5.69
CA LYS A 15 -3.08 8.95 -4.48
C LYS A 15 -2.10 7.90 -3.95
N ALA A 16 -1.55 7.08 -4.83
CA ALA A 16 -0.57 6.06 -4.45
C ALA A 16 0.69 6.69 -3.89
N THR A 17 1.20 7.74 -4.54
CA THR A 17 2.38 8.46 -4.08
C THR A 17 2.17 8.99 -2.67
N ARG A 18 1.01 9.59 -2.41
CA ARG A 18 0.70 10.19 -1.12
C ARG A 18 0.52 9.12 -0.04
N CYS A 19 -0.14 8.03 -0.37
CA CYS A 19 -0.30 6.89 0.55
C CYS A 19 1.07 6.35 1.00
N PHE A 20 1.93 6.06 0.05
CA PHE A 20 3.24 5.47 0.34
C PHE A 20 4.18 6.46 1.04
N GLN A 21 4.07 7.74 0.71
CA GLN A 21 4.82 8.79 1.40
C GLN A 21 4.45 8.82 2.89
N PHE A 22 3.16 8.86 3.20
CA PHE A 22 2.72 8.97 4.59
C PHE A 22 3.01 7.70 5.38
N ALA A 23 2.93 6.53 4.74
CA ALA A 23 3.33 5.29 5.35
C ALA A 23 4.81 5.30 5.73
N LYS A 24 5.67 5.79 4.82
CA LYS A 24 7.10 5.95 5.09
C LYS A 24 7.35 6.89 6.25
N ILE A 25 6.67 8.04 6.26
CA ILE A 25 6.81 9.03 7.34
C ILE A 25 6.43 8.40 8.68
N ALA A 26 5.29 7.73 8.75
CA ALA A 26 4.83 7.10 9.99
C ALA A 26 5.82 6.07 10.50
N HIS A 27 6.33 5.21 9.61
CA HIS A 27 7.31 4.20 9.99
C HIS A 27 8.61 4.84 10.46
N SER A 28 9.09 5.88 9.79
CA SER A 28 10.32 6.58 10.16
C SER A 28 10.21 7.27 11.52
N LYS A 29 8.99 7.51 12.01
CA LYS A 29 8.71 8.04 13.34
C LYS A 29 8.50 6.93 14.38
N ASN A 30 8.81 5.71 14.04
CA ASN A 30 8.69 4.52 14.90
C ASN A 30 7.26 4.12 15.26
N HIS A 31 6.29 4.47 14.42
CA HIS A 31 4.94 3.95 14.54
C HIS A 31 4.82 2.59 13.86
N THR A 32 3.87 1.78 14.30
CA THR A 32 3.52 0.55 13.61
C THR A 32 2.68 0.89 12.39
N VAL A 33 3.04 0.34 11.24
CA VAL A 33 2.39 0.66 9.96
C VAL A 33 1.92 -0.60 9.27
N ASN A 34 0.67 -0.60 8.85
CA ASN A 34 0.11 -1.59 7.92
C ASN A 34 -0.49 -0.84 6.74
N ILE A 35 -0.43 -1.48 5.57
CA ILE A 35 -1.02 -0.95 4.34
C ILE A 35 -2.01 -1.98 3.81
N PHE A 36 -3.11 -1.52 3.22
CA PHE A 36 -4.07 -2.39 2.55
C PHE A 36 -4.44 -1.79 1.20
N LEU A 37 -4.26 -2.59 0.15
CA LEU A 37 -4.59 -2.21 -1.23
C LEU A 37 -5.94 -2.81 -1.59
N ILE A 38 -6.88 -1.98 -2.02
CA ILE A 38 -8.23 -2.38 -2.37
C ILE A 38 -8.62 -1.75 -3.71
N ASP A 39 -9.60 -2.33 -4.39
CA ASP A 39 -10.06 -1.88 -5.70
C ASP A 39 -8.86 -1.77 -6.66
N SER A 40 -8.76 -0.73 -7.48
CA SER A 40 -7.63 -0.62 -8.41
C SER A 40 -6.29 -0.35 -7.71
N GLY A 41 -6.30 -0.05 -6.40
CA GLY A 41 -5.06 0.08 -5.63
C GLY A 41 -4.21 -1.19 -5.63
N VAL A 42 -4.83 -2.37 -5.85
CA VAL A 42 -4.10 -3.65 -5.91
C VAL A 42 -3.09 -3.70 -7.06
N ASP A 43 -3.23 -2.85 -8.07
CA ASP A 43 -2.28 -2.80 -9.18
C ASP A 43 -0.87 -2.47 -8.70
N TRP A 44 -0.75 -1.75 -7.59
CA TRP A 44 0.56 -1.38 -7.03
C TRP A 44 1.27 -2.52 -6.30
N ALA A 45 0.63 -3.68 -6.17
CA ALA A 45 1.29 -4.87 -5.64
C ALA A 45 2.28 -5.48 -6.62
N ILE A 46 2.11 -5.24 -7.91
CA ILE A 46 2.89 -5.88 -8.98
C ILE A 46 4.27 -5.27 -9.09
N LYS A 47 5.30 -6.10 -8.98
CA LYS A 47 6.68 -5.70 -9.25
C LYS A 47 6.81 -5.24 -10.70
N GLY A 48 7.55 -4.17 -10.92
CA GLY A 48 7.77 -3.64 -12.26
C GLY A 48 6.73 -2.65 -12.75
N ARG A 49 5.65 -2.41 -11.98
CA ARG A 49 4.74 -1.32 -12.34
C ARG A 49 5.49 0.01 -12.27
N ASP A 50 5.31 0.84 -13.30
CA ASP A 50 6.01 2.12 -13.41
C ASP A 50 5.60 3.08 -12.29
N GLY A 51 6.51 3.32 -11.37
CA GLY A 51 6.34 4.27 -10.28
C GLY A 51 7.05 5.60 -10.49
N SER A 52 7.56 5.85 -11.70
CA SER A 52 8.35 7.06 -12.00
C SER A 52 7.51 8.26 -12.43
N ILE A 53 6.19 8.09 -12.58
CA ILE A 53 5.31 9.18 -13.03
C ILE A 53 5.17 10.20 -11.91
N LYS A 54 5.61 11.42 -12.19
CA LYS A 54 5.64 12.49 -11.18
C LYS A 54 4.25 13.09 -10.95
N THR A 55 3.98 13.38 -9.69
CA THR A 55 2.80 14.15 -9.28
C THR A 55 3.05 15.64 -9.46
N THR A 56 2.03 16.46 -9.18
CA THR A 56 2.15 17.91 -9.24
C THR A 56 3.22 18.45 -8.31
N THR A 57 3.47 17.77 -7.19
CA THR A 57 4.50 18.18 -6.23
C THR A 57 5.89 17.65 -6.58
N GLY A 58 6.03 16.98 -7.73
CA GLY A 58 7.33 16.59 -8.29
C GLY A 58 7.88 15.27 -7.75
N ASP A 59 7.16 14.60 -6.86
CA ASP A 59 7.52 13.29 -6.35
C ASP A 59 6.76 12.17 -7.07
N CYS A 60 7.11 10.92 -6.79
CA CYS A 60 6.49 9.77 -7.41
C CYS A 60 6.54 8.56 -6.48
N VAL A 61 5.80 7.50 -6.85
CA VAL A 61 5.77 6.25 -6.07
C VAL A 61 7.17 5.69 -5.82
N SER A 62 8.06 5.78 -6.82
CA SER A 62 9.43 5.26 -6.70
C SER A 62 10.26 5.96 -5.64
N ASP A 63 9.84 7.12 -5.15
CA ASP A 63 10.53 7.80 -4.05
C ASP A 63 10.21 7.17 -2.69
N TYR A 64 9.12 6.40 -2.58
CA TYR A 64 8.62 5.92 -1.29
C TYR A 64 8.44 4.40 -1.22
N LEU A 65 7.91 3.78 -2.27
CA LEU A 65 7.58 2.35 -2.25
C LEU A 65 8.80 1.45 -1.97
N PRO A 66 10.00 1.70 -2.55
CA PRO A 66 11.16 0.87 -2.24
C PRO A 66 11.50 0.82 -0.75
N TYR A 67 11.36 1.93 -0.04
CA TYR A 67 11.57 1.96 1.41
C TYR A 67 10.59 1.01 2.12
N LEU A 68 9.32 1.00 1.71
CA LEU A 68 8.30 0.16 2.34
C LEU A 68 8.55 -1.32 2.07
N VAL A 69 9.00 -1.66 0.87
CA VAL A 69 9.35 -3.03 0.51
C VAL A 69 10.59 -3.48 1.29
N GLU A 70 11.62 -2.65 1.33
CA GLU A 70 12.88 -2.96 1.99
C GLU A 70 12.71 -3.14 3.50
N ASN A 71 11.83 -2.36 4.12
CA ASN A 71 11.52 -2.46 5.54
C ASN A 71 10.41 -3.48 5.84
N GLU A 72 9.98 -4.23 4.84
CA GLU A 72 9.00 -5.31 4.97
C GLU A 72 7.69 -4.85 5.63
N ILE A 73 7.23 -3.64 5.29
CA ILE A 73 5.98 -3.10 5.82
C ILE A 73 4.82 -4.00 5.37
N PRO A 74 4.08 -4.62 6.32
CA PRO A 74 3.00 -5.54 5.97
C PRO A 74 1.95 -4.86 5.10
N THR A 75 1.68 -5.44 3.95
CA THR A 75 0.73 -4.90 2.98
C THR A 75 -0.21 -6.00 2.52
N GLY A 76 -1.49 -5.87 2.87
CA GLY A 76 -2.55 -6.76 2.42
C GLY A 76 -3.05 -6.32 1.04
N VAL A 77 -3.32 -7.29 0.19
CA VAL A 77 -3.84 -7.07 -1.16
C VAL A 77 -5.21 -7.74 -1.24
N CYS A 78 -6.25 -6.97 -1.48
CA CYS A 78 -7.61 -7.47 -1.54
C CYS A 78 -7.72 -8.64 -2.53
N THR A 79 -8.09 -9.81 -2.04
CA THR A 79 -8.11 -11.04 -2.84
C THR A 79 -9.07 -10.95 -4.04
N PRO A 80 -10.37 -10.62 -3.87
CA PRO A 80 -11.24 -10.53 -5.05
C PRO A 80 -10.84 -9.41 -6.00
N CYS A 81 -10.31 -8.31 -5.50
CA CYS A 81 -9.83 -7.22 -6.35
C CYS A 81 -8.68 -7.66 -7.25
N ALA A 82 -7.72 -8.40 -6.69
CA ALA A 82 -6.58 -8.92 -7.44
C ALA A 82 -6.99 -10.01 -8.42
N LYS A 83 -7.81 -10.96 -7.97
CA LYS A 83 -8.23 -12.09 -8.81
C LYS A 83 -9.07 -11.65 -9.99
N ASN A 84 -9.97 -10.69 -9.81
CA ASN A 84 -10.79 -10.19 -10.91
C ASN A 84 -10.01 -9.32 -11.90
N ARG A 85 -8.78 -8.94 -11.55
CA ARG A 85 -7.84 -8.24 -12.44
C ARG A 85 -6.76 -9.18 -12.98
N ASN A 86 -6.88 -10.47 -12.71
CA ASN A 86 -5.91 -11.50 -13.15
C ASN A 86 -4.48 -11.20 -12.66
N LEU A 87 -4.34 -10.65 -11.46
CA LEU A 87 -3.03 -10.42 -10.86
C LEU A 87 -2.54 -11.70 -10.19
N ASP A 88 -1.29 -12.07 -10.48
CA ASP A 88 -0.65 -13.26 -9.92
C ASP A 88 0.19 -12.85 -8.71
N GLU A 89 -0.09 -13.47 -7.56
CA GLU A 89 0.65 -13.21 -6.32
C GLU A 89 2.15 -13.45 -6.47
N ALA A 90 2.55 -14.35 -7.36
CA ALA A 90 3.97 -14.60 -7.65
C ALA A 90 4.70 -13.35 -8.15
N ASN A 91 3.97 -12.37 -8.67
CA ASN A 91 4.52 -11.12 -9.19
C ASN A 91 4.43 -9.95 -8.19
N PHE A 92 3.97 -10.22 -6.96
CA PHE A 92 3.87 -9.18 -5.94
C PHE A 92 5.23 -8.85 -5.33
N HIS A 93 5.36 -7.64 -4.82
CA HIS A 93 6.47 -7.29 -3.93
C HIS A 93 6.49 -8.23 -2.72
N ASN A 94 7.67 -8.48 -2.16
CA ASN A 94 7.88 -9.49 -1.12
C ASN A 94 7.09 -9.23 0.17
N ASN A 95 6.74 -7.98 0.44
CA ASN A 95 5.99 -7.58 1.64
C ASN A 95 4.48 -7.56 1.42
N MET A 96 4.00 -7.97 0.26
CA MET A 96 2.59 -7.90 -0.12
C MET A 96 2.01 -9.28 -0.32
N VAL A 97 0.87 -9.53 0.33
CA VAL A 97 0.21 -10.83 0.30
C VAL A 97 -1.29 -10.68 0.10
N LEU A 98 -1.92 -11.66 -0.52
CA LEU A 98 -3.38 -11.68 -0.64
C LEU A 98 -4.01 -11.70 0.75
N ASP A 99 -5.04 -10.88 0.92
CA ASP A 99 -5.71 -10.70 2.20
C ASP A 99 -7.19 -10.37 1.95
N GLY A 100 -7.97 -10.24 3.01
CA GLY A 100 -9.41 -10.06 2.88
C GLY A 100 -10.00 -9.03 3.84
N GLY A 101 -11.28 -8.73 3.58
CA GLY A 101 -12.04 -7.75 4.36
C GLY A 101 -12.08 -8.03 5.86
N PRO A 102 -12.25 -9.29 6.31
CA PRO A 102 -12.26 -9.57 7.75
C PRO A 102 -11.00 -9.11 8.47
N HIS A 103 -9.82 -9.38 7.90
CA HIS A 103 -8.56 -8.93 8.50
C HIS A 103 -8.41 -7.40 8.42
N LEU A 104 -8.84 -6.78 7.32
CA LEU A 104 -8.85 -5.33 7.20
C LEU A 104 -9.66 -4.68 8.34
N ILE A 105 -10.84 -5.21 8.60
CA ILE A 105 -11.70 -4.69 9.69
C ILE A 105 -11.04 -4.90 11.06
N ASP A 106 -10.42 -6.05 11.28
CA ASP A 106 -9.72 -6.29 12.54
C ASP A 106 -8.58 -5.30 12.75
N MET A 107 -7.81 -5.03 11.72
CA MET A 107 -6.73 -4.03 11.80
C MET A 107 -7.29 -2.62 12.03
N ALA A 108 -8.38 -2.29 11.35
CA ALA A 108 -9.00 -0.96 11.45
C ALA A 108 -9.52 -0.69 12.87
N ALA A 109 -9.98 -1.71 13.57
CA ALA A 109 -10.47 -1.57 14.94
C ALA A 109 -9.38 -1.13 15.91
N GLU A 110 -8.11 -1.38 15.59
CA GLU A 110 -6.97 -1.13 16.48
C GLU A 110 -6.03 -0.05 15.94
N ALA A 111 -6.41 0.70 14.92
CA ALA A 111 -5.51 1.61 14.23
C ALA A 111 -6.13 2.98 13.96
N LYS A 112 -5.26 3.96 13.77
CA LYS A 112 -5.62 5.22 13.12
C LYS A 112 -5.55 4.99 11.62
N ILE A 113 -6.59 5.41 10.89
CA ILE A 113 -6.77 5.06 9.48
C ILE A 113 -6.62 6.30 8.60
N PHE A 114 -5.83 6.15 7.53
CA PHE A 114 -5.78 7.10 6.43
C PHE A 114 -6.24 6.40 5.16
N ASN A 115 -7.18 7.01 4.45
CA ASN A 115 -7.70 6.50 3.18
C ASN A 115 -7.22 7.39 2.02
N PHE A 116 -6.83 6.75 0.94
CA PHE A 116 -6.36 7.44 -0.26
C PHE A 116 -7.07 6.95 -1.51
#